data_ca9095caa602c66b2b0a50cf3b46ff0a
#
_entry.id   ca9095caa602c66b2b0a50cf3b46ff0a
#
_cell.length_a   1.000
_cell.length_b   1.000
_cell.length_c   1.000
_cell.angle_alpha   90.00
_cell.angle_beta   90.00
_cell.angle_gamma   90.00
#
_symmetry.space_group_name_H-M   'P 1'
#
loop_
_entity.id
_entity.type
_entity.pdbx_description
1 polymer ?
#
loop_
_entity_poly.entity_id
_entity_poly.type
_entity_poly.pdbx_seq_one_letter_code
_entity_poly.pdbx_strand_id
1 'polypeptide(L)'
;MLTKIRYGNTNTVLLQGDRGSILIDTDYAGTMPAFYKAIKGLGIKVSDITYVLATHYHPDHMGLISELMSQGVKLIIMESQTEYVHYSDEIFAREPKLGFKPIDESQAQVVLFEDSRKFLGELGIEGEIISTPSHSEDSISVLLDDGTCIVGDLEPLEYLEAYEDNMALKADWDALLSAAPKRIIYAHANERTFCRQNNNPTRFNGVSIFTE
;
A
#
# COMPACT_ATOMS: atom_id res chain seq x y z
N MET A 1 -8.22 -0.34 13.11
CA MET A 1 -9.23 -0.97 12.20
C MET A 1 -8.75 -0.83 10.76
N LEU A 2 -8.99 -1.86 9.91
CA LEU A 2 -8.61 -1.83 8.49
C LEU A 2 -9.88 -1.82 7.62
N THR A 3 -9.96 -0.90 6.66
CA THR A 3 -11.08 -0.79 5.71
C THR A 3 -10.54 -0.76 4.29
N LYS A 4 -10.99 -1.70 3.44
CA LYS A 4 -10.71 -1.65 1.99
C LYS A 4 -11.72 -0.73 1.31
N ILE A 5 -11.23 0.17 0.48
CA ILE A 5 -12.03 1.13 -0.28
C ILE A 5 -11.79 0.85 -1.76
N ARG A 6 -12.82 0.43 -2.49
CA ARG A 6 -12.72 0.17 -3.92
C ARG A 6 -13.58 1.15 -4.70
N TYR A 7 -12.96 1.89 -5.61
CA TYR A 7 -13.66 2.89 -6.42
C TYR A 7 -13.11 2.99 -7.85
N GLY A 8 -12.04 2.29 -8.14
CA GLY A 8 -11.39 2.16 -9.43
C GLY A 8 -10.75 0.78 -9.56
N ASN A 9 -9.53 0.73 -10.04
CA ASN A 9 -8.79 -0.51 -10.25
C ASN A 9 -7.92 -0.90 -9.05
N THR A 10 -7.51 0.08 -8.24
CA THR A 10 -6.62 -0.13 -7.09
C THR A 10 -7.42 -0.35 -5.80
N ASN A 11 -7.04 -1.33 -5.03
CA ASN A 11 -7.55 -1.54 -3.67
C ASN A 11 -6.87 -0.55 -2.72
N THR A 12 -7.50 0.58 -2.48
CA THR A 12 -7.09 1.54 -1.46
C THR A 12 -7.39 0.99 -0.08
N VAL A 13 -6.46 1.13 0.86
CA VAL A 13 -6.64 0.64 2.24
C VAL A 13 -6.56 1.80 3.23
N LEU A 14 -7.58 1.94 4.07
CA LEU A 14 -7.54 2.86 5.21
C LEU A 14 -7.23 2.09 6.49
N LEU A 15 -6.09 2.38 7.10
CA LEU A 15 -5.72 1.94 8.44
C LEU A 15 -6.10 3.03 9.44
N GLN A 16 -6.88 2.68 10.47
CA GLN A 16 -7.31 3.59 11.52
C GLN A 16 -6.83 3.07 12.87
N GLY A 17 -5.99 3.85 13.52
CA GLY A 17 -5.65 3.70 14.93
C GLY A 17 -6.56 4.57 15.82
N ASP A 18 -6.24 4.65 17.08
CA ASP A 18 -6.97 5.46 18.07
C ASP A 18 -6.54 6.95 18.06
N ARG A 19 -5.41 7.27 17.43
CA ARG A 19 -4.83 8.63 17.40
C ARG A 19 -4.63 9.18 15.99
N GLY A 20 -4.89 8.38 14.96
CA GLY A 20 -4.76 8.83 13.57
C GLY A 20 -5.02 7.71 12.58
N SER A 21 -4.92 8.04 11.30
CA SER A 21 -5.20 7.10 10.22
C SER A 21 -4.24 7.30 9.05
N ILE A 22 -4.03 6.25 8.27
CA ILE A 22 -3.24 6.28 7.04
C ILE A 22 -4.07 5.66 5.91
N LEU A 23 -4.24 6.42 4.82
CA LEU A 23 -4.74 5.92 3.55
C LEU A 23 -3.57 5.39 2.75
N ILE A 24 -3.58 4.12 2.41
CA ILE A 24 -2.53 3.45 1.62
C ILE A 24 -3.05 3.28 0.20
N ASP A 25 -2.29 3.79 -0.74
CA ASP A 25 -2.60 3.91 -2.16
C ASP A 25 -3.87 4.72 -2.45
N THR A 26 -3.90 5.24 -3.64
CA THR A 26 -5.07 5.85 -4.25
C THR A 26 -5.32 5.16 -5.60
N ASP A 27 -6.12 5.73 -6.46
CA ASP A 27 -6.25 5.28 -7.83
C ASP A 27 -5.65 6.34 -8.77
N TYR A 28 -5.87 6.21 -10.04
CA TYR A 28 -5.44 7.11 -11.10
C TYR A 28 -6.02 8.53 -10.90
N ALA A 29 -5.31 9.54 -11.38
CA ALA A 29 -5.80 10.93 -11.35
C ALA A 29 -7.17 11.05 -12.02
N GLY A 30 -8.01 12.00 -11.53
CA GLY A 30 -9.37 12.20 -12.02
C GLY A 30 -10.43 11.28 -11.40
N THR A 31 -10.05 10.32 -10.56
CA THR A 31 -10.98 9.38 -9.89
C THR A 31 -11.55 9.93 -8.56
N MET A 32 -11.20 11.15 -8.15
CA MET A 32 -11.66 11.77 -6.89
C MET A 32 -13.19 11.71 -6.68
N PRO A 33 -14.05 11.95 -7.71
CA PRO A 33 -15.49 11.82 -7.52
C PRO A 33 -15.93 10.40 -7.13
N ALA A 34 -15.26 9.38 -7.69
CA ALA A 34 -15.53 7.98 -7.37
C ALA A 34 -15.05 7.65 -5.94
N PHE A 35 -13.87 8.16 -5.56
CA PHE A 35 -13.36 8.07 -4.19
C PHE A 35 -14.34 8.66 -3.17
N TYR A 36 -14.83 9.90 -3.39
CA TYR A 36 -15.82 10.51 -2.49
C TYR A 36 -17.08 9.67 -2.35
N LYS A 37 -17.58 9.11 -3.45
CA LYS A 37 -18.75 8.24 -3.41
C LYS A 37 -18.49 6.99 -2.58
N ALA A 38 -17.32 6.39 -2.73
CA ALA A 38 -16.94 5.16 -2.00
C ALA A 38 -16.82 5.42 -0.51
N ILE A 39 -16.05 6.44 -0.08
CA ILE A 39 -15.87 6.75 1.35
C ILE A 39 -17.17 7.17 2.01
N LYS A 40 -18.03 7.95 1.29
CA LYS A 40 -19.35 8.31 1.78
C LYS A 40 -20.22 7.09 2.05
N GLY A 41 -20.17 6.08 1.17
CA GLY A 41 -20.88 4.81 1.34
C GLY A 41 -20.44 4.03 2.59
N LEU A 42 -19.21 4.26 3.04
CA LEU A 42 -18.63 3.68 4.25
C LEU A 42 -18.78 4.57 5.49
N GLY A 43 -19.40 5.75 5.36
CA GLY A 43 -19.53 6.72 6.44
C GLY A 43 -18.23 7.46 6.79
N ILE A 44 -17.21 7.40 5.90
CA ILE A 44 -15.90 8.01 6.08
C ILE A 44 -15.90 9.40 5.40
N LYS A 45 -15.18 10.35 6.00
CA LYS A 45 -14.92 11.69 5.45
C LYS A 45 -13.43 11.85 5.16
N VAL A 46 -13.05 12.73 4.24
CA VAL A 46 -11.63 13.06 4.01
C VAL A 46 -10.96 13.58 5.29
N SER A 47 -11.69 14.33 6.12
CA SER A 47 -11.20 14.80 7.43
C SER A 47 -10.86 13.70 8.44
N ASP A 48 -11.30 12.46 8.20
CA ASP A 48 -10.98 11.31 9.04
C ASP A 48 -9.65 10.65 8.60
N ILE A 49 -9.06 11.12 7.50
CA ILE A 49 -7.79 10.65 6.95
C ILE A 49 -6.69 11.61 7.41
N THR A 50 -5.78 11.12 8.26
CA THR A 50 -4.67 11.94 8.76
C THR A 50 -3.52 12.01 7.77
N TYR A 51 -3.16 10.84 7.22
CA TYR A 51 -2.04 10.68 6.31
C TYR A 51 -2.43 9.89 5.07
N VAL A 52 -1.71 10.13 3.97
CA VAL A 52 -1.69 9.29 2.78
C VAL A 52 -0.28 8.79 2.51
N LEU A 53 -0.16 7.54 2.08
CA LEU A 53 1.08 6.85 1.75
C LEU A 53 0.85 6.06 0.46
N ALA A 54 1.72 6.21 -0.53
CA ALA A 54 1.74 5.30 -1.68
C ALA A 54 2.64 4.10 -1.41
N THR A 55 2.23 2.91 -1.84
CA THR A 55 3.13 1.76 -1.82
C THR A 55 4.28 1.95 -2.82
N HIS A 56 4.02 2.67 -3.92
CA HIS A 56 5.01 3.15 -4.89
C HIS A 56 4.38 4.25 -5.77
N TYR A 57 5.20 4.96 -6.54
CA TYR A 57 4.74 6.15 -7.26
C TYR A 57 4.33 5.89 -8.72
N HIS A 58 3.78 4.71 -9.04
CA HIS A 58 3.09 4.51 -10.30
C HIS A 58 1.74 5.25 -10.33
N PRO A 59 1.22 5.62 -11.52
CA PRO A 59 0.10 6.54 -11.66
C PRO A 59 -1.17 6.13 -10.91
N ASP A 60 -1.44 4.84 -10.83
CA ASP A 60 -2.64 4.27 -10.22
C ASP A 60 -2.50 3.97 -8.72
N HIS A 61 -1.39 4.40 -8.10
CA HIS A 61 -1.18 4.35 -6.65
C HIS A 61 -1.07 5.74 -6.02
N MET A 62 -0.77 6.78 -6.82
CA MET A 62 -0.51 8.11 -6.29
C MET A 62 -1.41 9.21 -6.86
N GLY A 63 -2.31 8.89 -7.80
CA GLY A 63 -3.00 9.88 -8.63
C GLY A 63 -3.89 10.87 -7.88
N LEU A 64 -4.33 10.57 -6.63
CA LEU A 64 -5.15 11.48 -5.83
C LEU A 64 -4.37 12.15 -4.68
N ILE A 65 -3.09 11.86 -4.49
CA ILE A 65 -2.31 12.36 -3.33
C ILE A 65 -2.35 13.89 -3.26
N SER A 66 -2.01 14.58 -4.35
CA SER A 66 -1.98 16.05 -4.38
C SER A 66 -3.35 16.66 -4.07
N GLU A 67 -4.45 16.06 -4.57
CA GLU A 67 -5.80 16.53 -4.27
C GLU A 67 -6.17 16.29 -2.79
N LEU A 68 -5.76 15.18 -2.19
CA LEU A 68 -5.97 14.90 -0.76
C LEU A 68 -5.15 15.85 0.11
N MET A 69 -3.90 16.14 -0.27
CA MET A 69 -3.06 17.12 0.43
C MET A 69 -3.71 18.52 0.42
N SER A 70 -4.31 18.92 -0.70
CA SER A 70 -5.04 20.19 -0.79
C SER A 70 -6.25 20.29 0.14
N GLN A 71 -6.71 19.16 0.67
CA GLN A 71 -7.81 19.03 1.64
C GLN A 71 -7.32 18.81 3.08
N GLY A 72 -6.01 18.91 3.32
CA GLY A 72 -5.41 18.84 4.64
C GLY A 72 -4.93 17.44 5.05
N VAL A 73 -4.98 16.44 4.17
CA VAL A 73 -4.33 15.14 4.39
C VAL A 73 -2.82 15.32 4.26
N LYS A 74 -2.05 14.78 5.18
CA LYS A 74 -0.57 14.89 5.16
C LYS A 74 0.02 13.74 4.35
N LEU A 75 1.08 14.02 3.59
CA LEU A 75 1.81 12.99 2.85
C LEU A 75 2.92 12.38 3.71
N ILE A 76 3.01 11.06 3.72
CA ILE A 76 4.18 10.31 4.19
C ILE A 76 4.94 9.79 2.99
N ILE A 77 6.26 9.89 3.04
CA ILE A 77 7.19 9.34 2.07
C ILE A 77 8.20 8.48 2.83
N MET A 78 8.38 7.23 2.44
CA MET A 78 9.49 6.44 2.96
C MET A 78 10.81 6.92 2.32
N GLU A 79 11.92 6.78 3.02
CA GLU A 79 13.22 7.27 2.56
C GLU A 79 13.61 6.79 1.15
N SER A 80 13.25 5.55 0.80
CA SER A 80 13.51 5.01 -0.55
C SER A 80 12.65 5.62 -1.64
N GLN A 81 11.59 6.34 -1.29
CA GLN A 81 10.60 6.88 -2.23
C GLN A 81 10.90 8.33 -2.65
N THR A 82 11.82 9.01 -1.98
CA THR A 82 12.02 10.45 -2.14
C THR A 82 12.37 10.88 -3.57
N GLU A 83 13.10 10.07 -4.32
CA GLU A 83 13.47 10.36 -5.71
C GLU A 83 12.37 9.99 -6.73
N TYR A 84 11.32 9.30 -6.28
CA TYR A 84 10.28 8.75 -7.15
C TYR A 84 8.95 9.52 -7.12
N VAL A 85 8.79 10.47 -6.21
CA VAL A 85 7.53 11.24 -6.00
C VAL A 85 6.99 11.84 -7.30
N HIS A 86 7.88 12.24 -8.21
CA HIS A 86 7.55 12.85 -9.50
C HIS A 86 7.62 11.90 -10.69
N TYR A 87 7.79 10.60 -10.44
CA TYR A 87 7.93 9.59 -11.51
C TYR A 87 6.76 9.60 -12.51
N SER A 88 5.55 9.84 -12.02
CA SER A 88 4.33 9.81 -12.82
C SER A 88 3.94 11.17 -13.41
N ASP A 89 4.63 12.27 -13.11
CA ASP A 89 4.26 13.62 -13.55
C ASP A 89 4.18 13.76 -15.07
N GLU A 90 5.18 13.22 -15.79
CA GLU A 90 5.18 13.25 -17.25
C GLU A 90 4.08 12.39 -17.89
N ILE A 91 3.66 11.32 -17.22
CA ILE A 91 2.56 10.47 -17.68
C ILE A 91 1.27 11.28 -17.61
N PHE A 92 0.99 11.89 -16.49
CA PHE A 92 -0.20 12.73 -16.29
C PHE A 92 -0.20 14.00 -17.13
N ALA A 93 0.98 14.59 -17.40
CA ALA A 93 1.09 15.77 -18.27
C ALA A 93 0.57 15.51 -19.69
N ARG A 94 0.58 14.26 -20.15
CA ARG A 94 0.02 13.84 -21.46
C ARG A 94 -1.50 13.76 -21.45
N GLU A 95 -2.13 13.79 -20.28
CA GLU A 95 -3.57 13.68 -20.08
C GLU A 95 -4.15 14.87 -19.27
N PRO A 96 -4.06 16.11 -19.79
CA PRO A 96 -4.43 17.31 -19.03
C PRO A 96 -5.90 17.34 -18.58
N LYS A 97 -6.75 16.51 -19.17
CA LYS A 97 -8.17 16.38 -18.80
C LYS A 97 -8.37 15.77 -17.41
N LEU A 98 -7.37 15.05 -16.91
CA LEU A 98 -7.41 14.45 -15.57
C LEU A 98 -7.29 15.48 -14.45
N GLY A 99 -6.77 16.68 -14.76
CA GLY A 99 -6.58 17.75 -13.79
C GLY A 99 -5.52 17.43 -12.73
N PHE A 100 -4.63 16.49 -12.99
CA PHE A 100 -3.53 16.13 -12.09
C PHE A 100 -2.68 17.37 -11.79
N LYS A 101 -2.24 17.44 -10.53
CA LYS A 101 -1.25 18.42 -10.07
C LYS A 101 -0.09 17.67 -9.44
N PRO A 102 1.17 18.05 -9.75
CA PRO A 102 2.32 17.48 -9.08
C PRO A 102 2.21 17.59 -7.56
N ILE A 103 2.81 16.65 -6.87
CA ILE A 103 2.89 16.64 -5.40
C ILE A 103 3.85 17.73 -4.95
N ASP A 104 3.50 18.46 -3.90
CA ASP A 104 4.42 19.36 -3.19
C ASP A 104 5.07 18.57 -2.05
N GLU A 105 6.17 17.90 -2.35
CA GLU A 105 6.90 17.07 -1.39
C GLU A 105 7.53 17.88 -0.25
N SER A 106 7.66 19.21 -0.39
CA SER A 106 8.17 20.06 0.69
C SER A 106 7.30 20.01 1.94
N GLN A 107 6.04 19.58 1.81
CA GLN A 107 5.09 19.41 2.90
C GLN A 107 4.98 17.95 3.37
N ALA A 108 5.76 17.04 2.79
CA ALA A 108 5.73 15.64 3.15
C ALA A 108 6.55 15.37 4.43
N GLN A 109 6.14 14.37 5.17
CA GLN A 109 6.94 13.80 6.25
C GLN A 109 7.71 12.60 5.73
N VAL A 110 9.03 12.70 5.67
CA VAL A 110 9.90 11.55 5.36
C VAL A 110 10.06 10.70 6.60
N VAL A 111 9.84 9.39 6.47
CA VAL A 111 9.97 8.40 7.54
C VAL A 111 11.02 7.37 7.14
N LEU A 112 11.98 7.09 8.03
CA LEU A 112 12.96 6.03 7.84
C LEU A 112 12.32 4.66 8.14
N PHE A 113 12.77 3.60 7.47
CA PHE A 113 12.25 2.26 7.74
C PHE A 113 12.41 1.85 9.20
N GLU A 114 13.54 2.17 9.82
CA GLU A 114 13.80 1.89 11.23
C GLU A 114 12.88 2.63 12.20
N ASP A 115 12.34 3.78 11.80
CA ASP A 115 11.40 4.58 12.59
C ASP A 115 9.94 4.25 12.30
N SER A 116 9.65 3.46 11.26
CA SER A 116 8.27 3.21 10.78
C SER A 116 7.38 2.61 11.85
N ARG A 117 7.88 1.66 12.63
CA ARG A 117 7.13 1.03 13.74
C ARG A 117 6.76 2.05 14.81
N LYS A 118 7.68 2.92 15.17
CA LYS A 118 7.42 4.00 16.13
C LYS A 118 6.38 4.98 15.59
N PHE A 119 6.54 5.39 14.32
CA PHE A 119 5.61 6.30 13.65
C PHE A 119 4.18 5.72 13.60
N LEU A 120 4.01 4.47 13.18
CA LEU A 120 2.71 3.79 13.18
C LEU A 120 2.14 3.68 14.59
N GLY A 121 2.98 3.35 15.58
CA GLY A 121 2.60 3.30 17.00
C GLY A 121 2.10 4.63 17.55
N GLU A 122 2.62 5.78 17.10
CA GLU A 122 2.13 7.11 17.46
C GLU A 122 0.68 7.34 16.96
N LEU A 123 0.27 6.66 15.90
CA LEU A 123 -1.10 6.70 15.39
C LEU A 123 -2.03 5.65 16.04
N GLY A 124 -1.47 4.75 16.84
CA GLY A 124 -2.20 3.61 17.40
C GLY A 124 -2.35 2.45 16.41
N ILE A 125 -1.43 2.32 15.46
CA ILE A 125 -1.35 1.24 14.48
C ILE A 125 -0.14 0.38 14.84
N GLU A 126 -0.37 -0.91 15.14
CA GLU A 126 0.69 -1.86 15.48
C GLU A 126 1.21 -2.51 14.20
N GLY A 127 2.46 -2.23 13.84
CA GLY A 127 3.06 -2.71 12.60
C GLY A 127 4.33 -1.95 12.21
N GLU A 128 4.86 -2.26 11.05
CA GLU A 128 6.03 -1.61 10.45
C GLU A 128 5.90 -1.52 8.93
N ILE A 129 6.75 -0.72 8.30
CA ILE A 129 6.84 -0.59 6.86
C ILE A 129 8.22 -1.11 6.45
N ILE A 130 8.26 -1.92 5.40
CA ILE A 130 9.51 -2.48 4.86
C ILE A 130 9.65 -2.16 3.38
N SER A 131 10.91 -2.14 2.88
CA SER A 131 11.19 -2.07 1.45
C SER A 131 10.93 -3.42 0.80
N THR A 132 10.21 -3.40 -0.35
CA THR A 132 9.93 -4.57 -1.19
C THR A 132 10.08 -4.20 -2.67
N PRO A 133 11.33 -3.96 -3.13
CA PRO A 133 11.61 -3.25 -4.38
C PRO A 133 11.56 -4.12 -5.65
N SER A 134 11.02 -5.34 -5.60
CA SER A 134 11.02 -6.22 -6.77
C SER A 134 10.10 -5.77 -7.92
N HIS A 135 9.04 -5.01 -7.61
CA HIS A 135 8.17 -4.41 -8.62
C HIS A 135 8.72 -3.08 -9.15
N SER A 136 9.09 -2.18 -8.25
CA SER A 136 9.79 -0.92 -8.53
C SER A 136 10.67 -0.54 -7.34
N GLU A 137 11.75 0.21 -7.59
CA GLU A 137 12.77 0.50 -6.58
C GLU A 137 12.24 1.24 -5.35
N ASP A 138 11.13 1.96 -5.50
CA ASP A 138 10.42 2.70 -4.45
C ASP A 138 9.32 1.88 -3.76
N SER A 139 9.12 0.62 -4.15
CA SER A 139 8.04 -0.20 -3.61
C SER A 139 8.27 -0.57 -2.14
N ILE A 140 7.18 -0.47 -1.38
CA ILE A 140 7.13 -0.81 0.04
C ILE A 140 5.94 -1.71 0.37
N SER A 141 6.05 -2.40 1.49
CA SER A 141 4.94 -3.17 2.08
C SER A 141 4.70 -2.76 3.53
N VAL A 142 3.44 -2.77 3.96
CA VAL A 142 3.05 -2.50 5.34
C VAL A 142 2.69 -3.80 6.02
N LEU A 143 3.40 -4.11 7.11
CA LEU A 143 3.25 -5.32 7.91
C LEU A 143 2.54 -4.97 9.23
N LEU A 144 1.34 -5.49 9.46
CA LEU A 144 0.62 -5.31 10.72
C LEU A 144 0.87 -6.49 11.66
N ASP A 145 0.94 -6.22 12.95
CA ASP A 145 1.23 -7.23 13.97
C ASP A 145 0.11 -8.29 14.09
N ASP A 146 -1.08 -8.03 13.55
CA ASP A 146 -2.15 -9.02 13.44
C ASP A 146 -1.89 -10.09 12.36
N GLY A 147 -0.84 -9.90 11.56
CA GLY A 147 -0.43 -10.75 10.45
C GLY A 147 -1.01 -10.32 9.09
N THR A 148 -1.62 -9.15 9.00
CA THR A 148 -2.02 -8.59 7.71
C THR A 148 -0.84 -7.86 7.05
N CYS A 149 -0.58 -8.16 5.77
CA CYS A 149 0.40 -7.44 4.94
C CYS A 149 -0.31 -6.74 3.79
N ILE A 150 0.05 -5.49 3.52
CA ILE A 150 -0.42 -4.71 2.37
C ILE A 150 0.80 -4.50 1.48
N VAL A 151 0.77 -5.01 0.25
CA VAL A 151 1.97 -5.22 -0.57
C VAL A 151 1.98 -4.46 -1.91
N GLY A 152 1.02 -3.59 -2.16
CA GLY A 152 0.94 -2.87 -3.45
C GLY A 152 0.89 -3.84 -4.63
N ASP A 153 1.81 -3.65 -5.57
CA ASP A 153 1.93 -4.43 -6.81
C ASP A 153 2.98 -5.54 -6.74
N LEU A 154 3.37 -5.94 -5.53
CA LEU A 154 4.23 -7.12 -5.38
C LEU A 154 3.58 -8.31 -6.08
N GLU A 155 4.31 -8.95 -6.97
CA GLU A 155 3.80 -10.11 -7.70
C GLU A 155 3.44 -11.26 -6.74
N PRO A 156 2.34 -11.98 -7.03
CA PRO A 156 1.87 -13.08 -6.18
C PRO A 156 2.94 -14.13 -5.92
N LEU A 157 2.90 -14.72 -4.72
CA LEU A 157 3.86 -15.74 -4.26
C LEU A 157 3.99 -16.92 -5.24
N GLU A 158 2.90 -17.26 -5.95
CA GLU A 158 2.88 -18.32 -6.96
C GLU A 158 3.82 -18.06 -8.11
N TYR A 159 4.17 -16.80 -8.36
CA TYR A 159 5.07 -16.43 -9.46
C TYR A 159 6.54 -16.71 -9.15
N LEU A 160 6.90 -16.99 -7.89
CA LEU A 160 8.25 -17.47 -7.55
C LEU A 160 8.63 -18.75 -8.29
N GLU A 161 7.65 -19.66 -8.52
CA GLU A 161 7.88 -20.88 -9.28
C GLU A 161 8.01 -20.62 -10.79
N ALA A 162 7.35 -19.56 -11.28
CA ALA A 162 7.40 -19.17 -12.70
C ALA A 162 8.64 -18.33 -13.05
N TYR A 163 9.19 -17.62 -12.06
CA TYR A 163 10.32 -16.70 -12.20
C TYR A 163 11.48 -17.11 -11.29
N GLU A 164 11.97 -18.34 -11.47
CA GLU A 164 13.03 -18.94 -10.63
C GLU A 164 14.29 -18.06 -10.50
N ASP A 165 14.59 -17.26 -11.54
CA ASP A 165 15.75 -16.37 -11.57
C ASP A 165 15.47 -14.97 -10.99
N ASN A 166 14.23 -14.65 -10.56
CA ASN A 166 13.90 -13.35 -9.97
C ASN A 166 14.28 -13.32 -8.49
N MET A 167 15.56 -13.06 -8.23
CA MET A 167 16.11 -13.01 -6.87
C MET A 167 15.54 -11.86 -6.04
N ALA A 168 15.14 -10.75 -6.68
CA ALA A 168 14.52 -9.61 -5.98
C ALA A 168 13.14 -9.99 -5.44
N LEU A 169 12.28 -10.59 -6.28
CA LEU A 169 10.97 -11.06 -5.87
C LEU A 169 11.08 -12.11 -4.75
N LYS A 170 12.09 -13.00 -4.87
CA LYS A 170 12.33 -13.98 -3.83
C LYS A 170 12.73 -13.35 -2.50
N ALA A 171 13.59 -12.35 -2.52
CA ALA A 171 14.02 -11.64 -1.32
C ALA A 171 12.85 -10.92 -0.64
N ASP A 172 11.99 -10.26 -1.39
CA ASP A 172 10.80 -9.59 -0.87
C ASP A 172 9.84 -10.59 -0.21
N TRP A 173 9.60 -11.73 -0.86
CA TRP A 173 8.76 -12.77 -0.27
C TRP A 173 9.41 -13.45 0.94
N ASP A 174 10.72 -13.66 0.96
CA ASP A 174 11.43 -14.18 2.13
C ASP A 174 11.28 -13.22 3.33
N ALA A 175 11.38 -11.91 3.09
CA ALA A 175 11.16 -10.89 4.12
C ALA A 175 9.70 -10.91 4.65
N LEU A 176 8.70 -10.91 3.75
CA LEU A 176 7.30 -10.97 4.14
C LEU A 176 6.96 -12.26 4.89
N LEU A 177 7.42 -13.41 4.41
CA LEU A 177 7.16 -14.73 5.03
C LEU A 177 7.82 -14.86 6.40
N SER A 178 8.94 -14.17 6.66
CA SER A 178 9.59 -14.14 7.97
C SER A 178 8.69 -13.52 9.05
N ALA A 179 7.78 -12.61 8.67
CA ALA A 179 6.78 -12.04 9.56
C ALA A 179 5.57 -12.96 9.80
N ALA A 180 5.58 -14.18 9.24
CA ALA A 180 4.51 -15.17 9.37
C ALA A 180 3.10 -14.60 9.04
N PRO A 181 2.89 -14.07 7.82
CA PRO A 181 1.65 -13.42 7.44
C PRO A 181 0.46 -14.38 7.51
N LYS A 182 -0.69 -13.85 7.91
CA LYS A 182 -1.97 -14.55 7.88
C LYS A 182 -2.81 -14.13 6.68
N ARG A 183 -2.59 -12.91 6.19
CA ARG A 183 -3.35 -12.31 5.10
C ARG A 183 -2.49 -11.35 4.30
N ILE A 184 -2.55 -11.45 2.99
CA ILE A 184 -1.93 -10.50 2.05
C ILE A 184 -3.02 -9.74 1.32
N ILE A 185 -2.91 -8.42 1.28
CA ILE A 185 -3.76 -7.50 0.51
C ILE A 185 -2.93 -6.93 -0.63
N TYR A 186 -3.33 -7.25 -1.85
CA TYR A 186 -2.74 -6.73 -3.09
C TYR A 186 -3.51 -5.51 -3.58
N ALA A 187 -2.85 -4.63 -4.33
CA ALA A 187 -3.50 -3.48 -4.93
C ALA A 187 -4.46 -3.88 -6.07
N HIS A 188 -4.11 -4.86 -6.88
CA HIS A 188 -4.88 -5.22 -8.08
C HIS A 188 -5.44 -6.64 -8.08
N ALA A 189 -5.20 -7.41 -7.04
CA ALA A 189 -5.67 -8.79 -6.94
C ALA A 189 -6.58 -9.02 -5.72
N ASN A 190 -7.18 -10.20 -5.67
CA ASN A 190 -7.89 -10.67 -4.49
C ASN A 190 -6.90 -10.89 -3.34
N GLU A 191 -7.36 -10.66 -2.13
CA GLU A 191 -6.55 -10.97 -0.94
C GLU A 191 -6.29 -12.47 -0.83
N ARG A 192 -5.15 -12.80 -0.22
CA ARG A 192 -4.76 -14.17 0.08
C ARG A 192 -4.72 -14.39 1.59
N THR A 193 -5.27 -15.49 2.05
CA THR A 193 -5.21 -15.92 3.45
C THR A 193 -4.36 -17.18 3.58
N PHE A 194 -3.53 -17.22 4.63
CA PHE A 194 -2.74 -18.38 5.00
C PHE A 194 -3.41 -19.10 6.18
N CYS A 195 -4.02 -20.25 5.93
CA CYS A 195 -4.54 -21.09 7.02
C CYS A 195 -3.38 -21.78 7.72
N ARG A 196 -3.26 -21.67 9.06
CA ARG A 196 -2.38 -22.54 9.83
C ARG A 196 -2.90 -23.96 9.71
N GLN A 197 -2.20 -24.80 8.95
CA GLN A 197 -2.38 -26.25 9.11
C GLN A 197 -1.77 -26.64 10.45
N ASN A 198 -2.59 -27.26 11.31
CA ASN A 198 -2.14 -27.80 12.60
C ASN A 198 -1.00 -28.81 12.38
N ASN A 199 0.16 -28.53 13.00
CA ASN A 199 1.26 -29.44 13.25
C ASN A 199 2.01 -30.02 12.03
N ASN A 200 2.84 -29.19 11.35
CA ASN A 200 4.17 -29.64 10.91
C ASN A 200 5.06 -28.46 10.50
N PRO A 201 6.24 -28.21 11.11
CA PRO A 201 7.08 -27.05 10.79
C PRO A 201 7.97 -27.21 9.56
N THR A 202 7.77 -28.23 8.74
CA THR A 202 8.62 -28.51 7.57
C THR A 202 7.80 -29.07 6.41
N ARG A 203 7.14 -28.16 5.65
CA ARG A 203 6.88 -28.29 4.20
C ARG A 203 5.91 -27.20 3.74
N PHE A 204 6.44 -26.21 3.04
CA PHE A 204 5.66 -25.31 2.18
C PHE A 204 5.29 -26.03 0.88
N ASN A 205 4.47 -27.10 0.98
CA ASN A 205 3.89 -27.76 -0.18
C ASN A 205 2.42 -28.03 0.12
N GLY A 206 1.54 -27.27 -0.52
CA GLY A 206 0.10 -27.52 -0.47
C GLY A 206 -0.74 -26.26 -0.23
N VAL A 207 -0.79 -25.38 -1.23
CA VAL A 207 -1.73 -24.24 -1.25
C VAL A 207 -3.10 -24.76 -1.63
N SER A 208 -4.06 -24.72 -0.70
CA SER A 208 -5.48 -24.94 -1.02
C SER A 208 -6.08 -23.62 -1.43
N ILE A 209 -6.41 -23.47 -2.71
CA ILE A 209 -7.09 -22.30 -3.27
C ILE A 209 -8.58 -22.46 -2.97
N PHE A 210 -9.14 -21.56 -2.17
CA PHE A 210 -10.59 -21.34 -2.13
C PHE A 210 -10.89 -20.02 -2.83
N THR A 211 -11.46 -20.13 -4.02
CA THR A 211 -12.15 -19.04 -4.71
C THR A 211 -13.60 -19.04 -4.24
N GLU A 212 -14.04 -17.96 -3.61
CA GLU A 212 -15.45 -17.55 -3.58
C GLU A 212 -15.60 -16.21 -4.28
#